data_dc3090bc98e65fa01c1577f67d417471
#
_entry.id   dc3090bc98e65fa01c1577f67d417471
#
_cell.length_a   1.000
_cell.length_b   1.000
_cell.length_c   1.000
_cell.angle_alpha   90.00
_cell.angle_beta   90.00
_cell.angle_gamma   90.00
#
_symmetry.space_group_name_H-M   'P 1'
#
loop_
_entity.id
_entity.type
_entity.pdbx_description
1 polymer ?
#
loop_
_entity_poly.entity_id
_entity_poly.type
_entity_poly.pdbx_seq_one_letter_code
_entity_poly.pdbx_strand_id
1 'polypeptide(L)'
;MRYYCAYTWNQGTTQEMVDHRLVAMLDGKPLGATIQGYYDLVGGGAGFLILETNDAADVATLLTPFMDVMHWDVRAIVARDLQQSIAAARADVAAGG
;
A
#
# COMPACT_ATOMS: atom_id res chain seq x y z
N MET A 1 -7.92 -1.37 -9.86
CA MET A 1 -7.01 -0.27 -9.47
C MET A 1 -6.12 -0.72 -8.34
N ARG A 2 -4.85 -0.42 -8.44
CA ARG A 2 -3.88 -0.72 -7.39
C ARG A 2 -3.62 0.48 -6.52
N TYR A 3 -3.39 0.21 -5.24
CA TYR A 3 -3.08 1.22 -4.25
C TYR A 3 -1.81 0.85 -3.50
N TYR A 4 -0.95 1.85 -3.34
CA TYR A 4 0.22 1.81 -2.48
C TYR A 4 -0.18 2.39 -1.13
N CYS A 5 -0.10 1.58 -0.07
CA CYS A 5 -0.52 1.97 1.26
C CYS A 5 0.70 1.92 2.18
N ALA A 6 1.37 3.04 2.34
CA ALA A 6 2.52 3.15 3.22
C ALA A 6 2.07 3.33 4.66
N TYR A 7 2.70 2.64 5.59
CA TYR A 7 2.41 2.79 7.01
C TYR A 7 3.64 3.15 7.81
N THR A 8 3.40 3.89 8.88
CA THR A 8 4.38 4.20 9.92
C THR A 8 3.71 3.94 11.25
N TRP A 9 4.39 3.23 12.15
CA TRP A 9 3.85 2.96 13.48
C TRP A 9 3.75 4.25 14.27
N ASN A 10 2.63 4.44 14.94
CA ASN A 10 2.47 5.54 15.89
C ASN A 10 3.40 5.33 17.08
N GLN A 11 3.79 6.42 17.72
CA GLN A 11 4.60 6.35 18.94
C GLN A 11 3.89 5.50 19.99
N GLY A 12 4.61 4.58 20.60
CA GLY A 12 4.07 3.66 21.60
C GLY A 12 3.46 2.39 21.05
N THR A 13 3.35 2.24 19.72
CA THR A 13 2.88 1.00 19.11
C THR A 13 3.90 -0.11 19.31
N THR A 14 3.44 -1.28 19.72
CA THR A 14 4.27 -2.46 19.93
C THR A 14 3.96 -3.54 18.89
N GLN A 15 4.89 -4.46 18.70
CA GLN A 15 4.68 -5.62 17.81
C GLN A 15 3.46 -6.43 18.23
N GLU A 16 3.23 -6.60 19.53
CA GLU A 16 2.07 -7.31 20.05
C GLU A 16 0.76 -6.67 19.62
N MET A 17 0.68 -5.34 19.66
CA MET A 17 -0.51 -4.59 19.21
C MET A 17 -0.77 -4.84 17.73
N VAL A 18 0.26 -4.78 16.91
CA VAL A 18 0.16 -5.04 15.47
C VAL A 18 -0.27 -6.48 15.20
N ASP A 19 0.31 -7.45 15.89
CA ASP A 19 -0.02 -8.87 15.73
C ASP A 19 -1.50 -9.13 16.04
N HIS A 20 -2.04 -8.53 17.09
CA HIS A 20 -3.45 -8.66 17.45
C HIS A 20 -4.36 -8.11 16.35
N ARG A 21 -4.00 -6.99 15.71
CA ARG A 21 -4.77 -6.42 14.60
C ARG A 21 -4.71 -7.30 13.36
N LEU A 22 -3.55 -7.87 13.06
CA LEU A 22 -3.40 -8.79 11.91
C LEU A 22 -4.25 -10.04 12.07
N VAL A 23 -4.26 -10.65 13.26
CA VAL A 23 -5.08 -11.82 13.54
C VAL A 23 -6.56 -11.47 13.40
N ALA A 24 -6.99 -10.34 13.97
CA ALA A 24 -8.38 -9.89 13.88
C ALA A 24 -8.81 -9.64 12.42
N MET A 25 -7.91 -9.14 11.59
CA MET A 25 -8.18 -8.95 10.16
C MET A 25 -8.44 -10.27 9.45
N LEU A 26 -7.63 -11.31 9.75
CA LEU A 26 -7.79 -12.65 9.16
C LEU A 26 -9.09 -13.35 9.62
N ASP A 27 -9.50 -13.12 10.86
CA ASP A 27 -10.70 -13.71 11.44
C ASP A 27 -11.97 -12.92 11.14
N GLY A 28 -11.83 -11.78 10.49
CA GLY A 28 -12.93 -10.89 10.17
C GLY A 28 -13.70 -11.28 8.91
N LYS A 29 -14.53 -10.34 8.43
CA LYS A 29 -15.27 -10.51 7.18
C LYS A 29 -14.31 -10.60 6.00
N PRO A 30 -14.73 -11.24 4.87
CA PRO A 30 -13.92 -11.24 3.65
C PRO A 30 -13.49 -9.83 3.27
N LEU A 31 -12.23 -9.68 2.86
CA LEU A 31 -11.69 -8.42 2.40
C LEU A 31 -12.23 -8.10 1.01
N GLY A 32 -12.67 -6.86 0.79
CA GLY A 32 -13.06 -6.39 -0.54
C GLY A 32 -11.87 -6.12 -1.44
N ALA A 33 -10.68 -6.00 -0.87
CA ALA A 33 -9.44 -5.77 -1.60
C ALA A 33 -8.55 -7.01 -1.51
N THR A 34 -7.76 -7.24 -2.57
CA THR A 34 -6.74 -8.29 -2.59
C THR A 34 -5.38 -7.72 -2.20
N ILE A 35 -4.73 -8.32 -1.21
CA ILE A 35 -3.38 -7.94 -0.81
C ILE A 35 -2.41 -8.61 -1.76
N GLN A 36 -1.73 -7.82 -2.61
CA GLN A 36 -0.76 -8.31 -3.59
C GLN A 36 0.67 -8.27 -3.07
N GLY A 37 0.94 -7.49 -2.03
CA GLY A 37 2.26 -7.40 -1.42
C GLY A 37 2.18 -6.81 -0.04
N TYR A 38 3.09 -7.25 0.82
CA TYR A 38 3.25 -6.75 2.18
C TYR A 38 4.75 -6.68 2.47
N TYR A 39 5.24 -5.49 2.74
CA TYR A 39 6.67 -5.24 2.90
C TYR A 39 6.93 -4.38 4.12
N ASP A 40 7.85 -4.84 4.98
CA ASP A 40 8.39 -4.04 6.07
C ASP A 40 9.70 -3.41 5.63
N LEU A 41 9.94 -2.16 6.03
CA LEU A 41 11.24 -1.55 5.85
C LEU A 41 12.24 -2.16 6.84
N VAL A 42 13.46 -2.38 6.36
CA VAL A 42 14.55 -2.83 7.23
C VAL A 42 14.77 -1.77 8.31
N GLY A 43 14.76 -2.20 9.58
CA GLY A 43 14.79 -1.29 10.72
C GLY A 43 13.49 -1.23 11.50
N GLY A 44 12.38 -1.70 10.89
CA GLY A 44 11.08 -1.81 11.55
C GLY A 44 10.31 -0.50 11.65
N GLY A 45 9.08 -0.59 12.12
CA GLY A 45 8.22 0.55 12.40
C GLY A 45 7.59 1.21 11.19
N ALA A 46 7.85 0.73 9.98
CA ALA A 46 7.30 1.26 8.73
C ALA A 46 7.33 0.21 7.63
N GLY A 47 6.51 0.40 6.61
CA GLY A 47 6.45 -0.49 5.46
C GLY A 47 5.33 -0.09 4.53
N PHE A 48 4.88 -1.02 3.69
CA PHE A 48 3.77 -0.74 2.78
C PHE A 48 3.05 -2.01 2.33
N LEU A 49 1.79 -1.83 1.95
CA LEU A 49 0.98 -2.83 1.29
C LEU A 49 0.72 -2.40 -0.15
N ILE A 50 0.61 -3.37 -1.04
CA ILE A 50 0.04 -3.17 -2.38
C ILE A 50 -1.32 -3.87 -2.40
N LEU A 51 -2.36 -3.11 -2.65
CA LEU A 51 -3.74 -3.60 -2.69
C LEU A 51 -4.32 -3.47 -4.09
N GLU A 52 -5.15 -4.43 -4.47
CA GLU A 52 -5.96 -4.37 -5.69
C GLU A 52 -7.43 -4.38 -5.31
N THR A 53 -8.19 -3.40 -5.80
CA THR A 53 -9.64 -3.33 -5.63
C THR A 53 -10.27 -2.46 -6.71
N ASN A 54 -11.54 -2.69 -7.00
CA ASN A 54 -12.34 -1.84 -7.90
C ASN A 54 -13.08 -0.74 -7.15
N ASP A 55 -13.06 -0.76 -5.81
CA ASP A 55 -13.74 0.21 -4.97
C ASP A 55 -12.78 0.78 -3.93
N ALA A 56 -12.49 2.07 -4.03
CA ALA A 56 -11.59 2.75 -3.09
C ALA A 56 -12.07 2.66 -1.64
N ALA A 57 -13.37 2.51 -1.39
CA ALA A 57 -13.91 2.33 -0.05
C ALA A 57 -13.39 1.04 0.62
N ASP A 58 -13.06 0.01 -0.16
CA ASP A 58 -12.47 -1.23 0.38
C ASP A 58 -11.11 -0.99 1.00
N VAL A 59 -10.34 -0.04 0.49
CA VAL A 59 -9.05 0.34 1.06
C VAL A 59 -9.25 0.89 2.47
N ALA A 60 -10.17 1.84 2.64
CA ALA A 60 -10.48 2.42 3.93
C ALA A 60 -10.97 1.34 4.92
N THR A 61 -11.84 0.46 4.47
CA THR A 61 -12.38 -0.63 5.29
C THR A 61 -11.26 -1.56 5.79
N LEU A 62 -10.31 -1.89 4.94
CA LEU A 62 -9.18 -2.75 5.31
C LEU A 62 -8.25 -2.07 6.31
N LEU A 63 -7.97 -0.77 6.13
CA LEU A 63 -6.98 -0.04 6.93
C LEU A 63 -7.53 0.50 8.25
N THR A 64 -8.85 0.69 8.37
CA THR A 64 -9.48 1.28 9.56
C THR A 64 -9.09 0.57 10.87
N PRO A 65 -9.02 -0.77 10.96
CA PRO A 65 -8.63 -1.44 12.20
C PRO A 65 -7.21 -1.11 12.68
N PHE A 66 -6.36 -0.55 11.81
CA PHE A 66 -4.97 -0.22 12.12
C PHE A 66 -4.73 1.26 12.38
N MET A 67 -5.75 2.11 12.27
CA MET A 67 -5.56 3.57 12.33
C MET A 67 -5.17 4.08 13.71
N ASP A 68 -5.44 3.32 14.77
CA ASP A 68 -5.03 3.68 16.12
C ASP A 68 -3.56 3.34 16.41
N VAL A 69 -2.96 2.45 15.64
CA VAL A 69 -1.57 2.00 15.83
C VAL A 69 -0.63 2.44 14.72
N MET A 70 -1.17 2.85 13.57
CA MET A 70 -0.40 3.21 12.39
C MET A 70 -0.94 4.46 11.73
N HIS A 71 -0.02 5.25 11.17
CA HIS A 71 -0.35 6.32 10.23
C HIS A 71 -0.23 5.76 8.81
N TRP A 72 -1.22 6.04 7.97
CA TRP A 72 -1.29 5.55 6.59
C TRP A 72 -1.18 6.68 5.58
N ASP A 73 -0.38 6.46 4.54
CA ASP A 73 -0.35 7.30 3.34
C ASP A 73 -0.76 6.41 2.16
N VAL A 74 -1.92 6.68 1.59
CA VAL A 74 -2.54 5.85 0.54
C VAL A 74 -2.50 6.59 -0.78
N ARG A 75 -1.97 5.93 -1.82
CA ARG A 75 -1.90 6.50 -3.16
C ARG A 75 -2.29 5.46 -4.20
N ALA A 76 -3.08 5.87 -5.19
CA ALA A 76 -3.32 5.05 -6.35
C ALA A 76 -2.04 4.98 -7.19
N ILE A 77 -1.75 3.80 -7.73
CA ILE A 77 -0.55 3.61 -8.54
C ILE A 77 -0.93 3.04 -9.89
N VAL A 78 -0.09 3.33 -10.88
CA VAL A 78 -0.24 2.84 -12.25
C VAL A 78 1.03 2.07 -12.61
N ALA A 79 0.84 0.83 -13.07
CA ALA A 79 1.96 0.05 -13.59
C ALA A 79 2.46 0.69 -14.88
N ARG A 80 3.77 0.82 -15.01
CA ARG A 80 4.41 1.32 -16.21
C ARG A 80 5.46 0.34 -16.69
N ASP A 81 5.59 0.25 -18.02
CA ASP A 81 6.67 -0.49 -18.63
C ASP A 81 7.88 0.44 -18.84
N LEU A 82 8.99 0.09 -18.23
CA LEU A 82 10.18 0.94 -18.29
C LEU A 82 10.71 1.10 -19.72
N GLN A 83 10.70 0.04 -20.52
CA GLN A 83 11.19 0.09 -21.89
C GLN A 83 10.32 0.98 -22.77
N GLN A 84 9.00 0.90 -22.61
CA GLN A 84 8.08 1.78 -23.33
C GLN A 84 8.25 3.24 -22.89
N SER A 85 8.46 3.48 -21.61
CA SER A 85 8.69 4.83 -21.09
C SER A 85 10.00 5.43 -21.63
N ILE A 86 11.05 4.63 -21.72
CA ILE A 86 12.32 5.04 -22.30
C ILE A 86 12.16 5.37 -23.78
N ALA A 87 11.44 4.53 -24.54
CA ALA A 87 11.21 4.75 -25.95
C ALA A 87 10.43 6.05 -26.20
N ALA A 88 9.39 6.31 -25.40
CA ALA A 88 8.62 7.54 -25.47
C ALA A 88 9.48 8.77 -25.14
N ALA A 89 10.31 8.68 -24.10
CA ALA A 89 11.21 9.76 -23.71
C ALA A 89 12.25 10.07 -24.81
N ARG A 90 12.81 9.04 -25.44
CA ARG A 90 13.74 9.22 -26.57
C ARG A 90 13.09 9.91 -27.75
N ALA A 91 11.84 9.54 -28.06
CA ALA A 91 11.08 10.19 -29.14
C ALA A 91 10.85 11.68 -28.84
N ASP A 92 10.49 12.02 -27.59
CA ASP A 92 10.29 13.42 -27.17
C ASP A 92 11.58 14.23 -27.27
N VAL A 93 12.70 13.68 -26.82
CA VAL A 93 14.00 14.33 -26.93
C VAL A 93 14.39 14.56 -28.39
N ALA A 94 14.19 13.55 -29.26
CA ALA A 94 14.48 13.66 -30.70
C ALA A 94 13.58 14.68 -31.40
N ALA A 95 12.37 14.92 -30.90
CA ALA A 95 11.48 15.96 -31.43
C ALA A 95 11.82 17.38 -30.93
N GLY A 96 12.87 17.54 -30.15
CA GLY A 96 13.29 18.83 -29.64
C GLY A 96 12.57 19.32 -28.39
N GLY A 97 11.83 18.37 -27.77
CA GLY A 97 11.08 18.64 -26.55
C GLY A 97 11.91 18.51 -25.29
#